data_2739e3cf48719b7e22fae0dc88150687
#
_entry.id   2739e3cf48719b7e22fae0dc88150687
#
_cell.length_a   1.000
_cell.length_b   1.000
_cell.length_c   1.000
_cell.angle_alpha   90.00
_cell.angle_beta   90.00
_cell.angle_gamma   90.00
#
_symmetry.space_group_name_H-M   'P 1'
#
loop_
_entity.id
_entity.type
_entity.pdbx_description
1 polymer ?
#
loop_
_entity_poly.entity_id
_entity_poly.type
_entity_poly.pdbx_seq_one_letter_code
_entity_poly.pdbx_strand_id
1 'polypeptide(L)'
;MASTVPTKLVAVPTTGGVRELEPAHEARNPGTGLDLDWVADVRVNLSAVERRAATIGTRRTVKKEWQAAWLLRAITLMDLTTLSGDDTAGTVRRLCAKARQPVREDLLQALGAAELPIRVAAVCVYHRFVEVAVEALRGSGIPVAAVSTGFPAGLSPFRQRVEEIRASVSAGAEEIDIVITREYVLTQQWEALYDEVRAFREACGPAHLKSILATGELATLRNVAKASLVCMMAGADFIKTSTGKEARNAELPVGLTMARCIREYRERTGHDVGLKPAGGIRTAKDAVTWMLMMKEELGTEWLRPNLFRYGASSLLGDIERQLEHHVTGRYSASHRHPMA
;
A
#
# COMPACT_ATOMS: atom_id res chain seq x y z
N MET A 1 44.95 10.75 8.55
CA MET A 1 44.76 10.62 7.08
C MET A 1 43.26 10.28 6.86
N ALA A 2 42.52 11.25 6.40
CA ALA A 2 41.09 11.10 6.16
C ALA A 2 40.89 10.48 4.79
N SER A 3 40.28 9.29 4.76
CA SER A 3 39.86 8.64 3.51
C SER A 3 38.59 9.31 3.02
N THR A 4 38.72 10.14 2.01
CA THR A 4 37.61 10.66 1.22
C THR A 4 37.03 9.55 0.37
N VAL A 5 35.82 9.09 0.69
CA VAL A 5 35.02 8.21 -0.18
C VAL A 5 34.04 9.10 -0.93
N PRO A 6 34.14 9.24 -2.25
CA PRO A 6 33.06 9.83 -3.05
C PRO A 6 32.13 8.72 -3.50
N THR A 7 31.10 8.44 -2.76
CA THR A 7 30.06 7.51 -3.23
C THR A 7 28.92 8.30 -3.85
N LYS A 8 29.00 8.58 -5.13
CA LYS A 8 27.83 8.97 -5.93
C LYS A 8 26.94 7.74 -6.08
N LEU A 9 25.72 7.80 -5.57
CA LEU A 9 24.67 6.86 -5.93
C LEU A 9 24.49 6.90 -7.45
N VAL A 10 24.85 5.79 -8.11
CA VAL A 10 24.54 5.62 -9.52
C VAL A 10 23.02 5.50 -9.62
N ALA A 11 22.39 6.45 -10.32
CA ALA A 11 20.97 6.36 -10.64
C ALA A 11 20.72 4.98 -11.25
N VAL A 12 19.68 4.28 -10.75
CA VAL A 12 19.22 3.03 -11.35
C VAL A 12 18.96 3.32 -12.83
N PRO A 13 19.64 2.67 -13.79
CA PRO A 13 19.39 2.92 -15.19
C PRO A 13 17.95 2.51 -15.50
N THR A 14 17.06 3.47 -15.63
CA THR A 14 15.79 3.27 -16.32
C THR A 14 16.13 3.30 -17.79
N THR A 15 16.12 2.15 -18.45
CA THR A 15 16.04 2.07 -19.91
C THR A 15 14.64 2.58 -20.29
N GLY A 16 14.55 3.86 -20.52
CA GLY A 16 13.34 4.59 -20.81
C GLY A 16 13.42 5.95 -20.13
N GLY A 17 13.41 7.03 -20.92
CA GLY A 17 13.63 8.39 -20.46
C GLY A 17 12.86 8.73 -19.18
N VAL A 18 13.38 9.69 -18.43
CA VAL A 18 12.72 10.27 -17.26
C VAL A 18 11.33 10.77 -17.72
N ARG A 19 10.32 9.88 -17.62
CA ARG A 19 8.93 10.33 -17.62
C ARG A 19 8.74 11.04 -16.30
N GLU A 20 8.34 12.29 -16.36
CA GLU A 20 7.81 13.02 -15.21
C GLU A 20 6.88 12.10 -14.44
N LEU A 21 6.98 12.09 -13.11
CA LEU A 21 6.06 11.39 -12.24
C LEU A 21 4.69 12.09 -12.44
N GLU A 22 3.92 11.57 -13.37
CA GLU A 22 2.56 12.00 -13.58
C GLU A 22 1.74 11.82 -12.30
N PRO A 23 0.80 12.73 -12.01
CA PRO A 23 0.01 12.66 -10.80
C PRO A 23 -0.74 11.33 -10.74
N ALA A 24 -0.85 10.76 -9.54
CA ALA A 24 -1.34 9.40 -9.24
C ALA A 24 -2.80 9.11 -9.68
N HIS A 25 -3.44 10.00 -10.43
CA HIS A 25 -4.87 9.98 -10.74
C HIS A 25 -5.25 9.40 -12.11
N GLU A 26 -4.32 8.95 -12.96
CA GLU A 26 -4.61 8.78 -14.38
C GLU A 26 -5.12 7.42 -14.85
N ALA A 27 -4.94 6.34 -14.13
CA ALA A 27 -5.44 5.03 -14.56
C ALA A 27 -6.29 4.38 -13.48
N ARG A 28 -7.61 4.52 -13.61
CA ARG A 28 -8.56 3.79 -12.78
C ARG A 28 -8.91 2.48 -13.41
N ASN A 29 -9.13 1.49 -12.56
CA ASN A 29 -9.75 0.26 -12.98
C ASN A 29 -11.26 0.50 -13.24
N PRO A 30 -11.74 0.42 -14.48
CA PRO A 30 -13.15 0.59 -14.78
C PRO A 30 -14.01 -0.56 -14.27
N GLY A 31 -13.36 -1.69 -13.91
CA GLY A 31 -14.02 -2.95 -13.63
C GLY A 31 -14.51 -3.66 -14.88
N THR A 32 -15.16 -4.78 -14.67
CA THR A 32 -15.83 -5.59 -15.69
C THR A 32 -17.18 -6.06 -15.18
N GLY A 33 -17.98 -6.72 -16.02
CA GLY A 33 -19.09 -7.52 -15.50
C GLY A 33 -18.59 -8.66 -14.62
N LEU A 34 -19.40 -9.10 -13.65
CA LEU A 34 -19.10 -10.26 -12.83
C LEU A 34 -19.08 -11.53 -13.67
N ASP A 35 -17.95 -12.24 -13.68
CA ASP A 35 -17.77 -13.54 -14.34
C ASP A 35 -17.70 -14.63 -13.26
N LEU A 36 -18.83 -15.28 -13.00
CA LEU A 36 -18.93 -16.35 -12.00
C LEU A 36 -18.19 -17.62 -12.40
N ASP A 37 -18.07 -17.90 -13.69
CA ASP A 37 -17.32 -19.07 -14.18
C ASP A 37 -15.82 -18.86 -13.88
N TRP A 38 -15.30 -17.66 -14.12
CA TRP A 38 -13.94 -17.32 -13.72
C TRP A 38 -13.73 -17.47 -12.21
N VAL A 39 -14.65 -16.97 -11.39
CA VAL A 39 -14.57 -17.12 -9.93
C VAL A 39 -14.66 -18.60 -9.52
N ALA A 40 -15.50 -19.40 -10.16
CA ALA A 40 -15.61 -20.83 -9.89
C ALA A 40 -14.32 -21.59 -10.21
N ASP A 41 -13.65 -21.21 -11.29
CA ASP A 41 -12.43 -21.86 -11.79
C ASP A 41 -11.16 -21.54 -11.01
N VAL A 42 -11.20 -20.59 -10.07
CA VAL A 42 -10.03 -20.24 -9.24
C VAL A 42 -9.48 -21.49 -8.54
N ARG A 43 -8.21 -21.74 -8.73
CA ARG A 43 -7.44 -22.81 -8.07
C ARG A 43 -6.20 -22.22 -7.42
N VAL A 44 -5.92 -22.59 -6.19
CA VAL A 44 -4.71 -22.21 -5.47
C VAL A 44 -4.02 -23.46 -4.95
N ASN A 45 -2.78 -23.67 -5.37
CA ASN A 45 -1.92 -24.71 -4.81
C ASN A 45 -1.20 -24.16 -3.59
N LEU A 46 -1.76 -24.43 -2.40
CA LEU A 46 -1.26 -23.93 -1.12
C LEU A 46 0.24 -24.23 -0.93
N SER A 47 0.65 -25.51 -1.08
CA SER A 47 2.04 -25.91 -0.87
C SER A 47 3.01 -25.25 -1.83
N ALA A 48 2.61 -24.98 -3.08
CA ALA A 48 3.44 -24.27 -4.04
C ALA A 48 3.57 -22.78 -3.69
N VAL A 49 2.49 -22.15 -3.23
CA VAL A 49 2.50 -20.75 -2.77
C VAL A 49 3.38 -20.59 -1.54
N GLU A 50 3.22 -21.43 -0.53
CA GLU A 50 4.01 -21.40 0.71
C GLU A 50 5.51 -21.59 0.44
N ARG A 51 5.88 -22.61 -0.34
CA ARG A 51 7.29 -22.84 -0.73
C ARG A 51 7.88 -21.67 -1.50
N ARG A 52 7.11 -21.08 -2.44
CA ARG A 52 7.55 -19.91 -3.18
C ARG A 52 7.76 -18.71 -2.27
N ALA A 53 6.79 -18.40 -1.41
CA ALA A 53 6.86 -17.30 -0.45
C ALA A 53 8.04 -17.44 0.50
N ALA A 54 8.28 -18.63 1.05
CA ALA A 54 9.42 -18.91 1.95
C ALA A 54 10.79 -18.64 1.33
N THR A 55 10.93 -18.75 0.01
CA THR A 55 12.20 -18.54 -0.68
C THR A 55 12.47 -17.10 -1.09
N ILE A 56 11.48 -16.19 -1.09
CA ILE A 56 11.65 -14.82 -1.60
C ILE A 56 12.76 -14.09 -0.86
N GLY A 57 12.72 -14.06 0.47
CA GLY A 57 13.68 -13.35 1.30
C GLY A 57 15.09 -13.96 1.34
N THR A 58 15.26 -15.21 0.88
CA THR A 58 16.55 -15.92 0.91
C THR A 58 17.23 -16.00 -0.45
N ARG A 59 16.49 -15.97 -1.54
CA ARG A 59 17.01 -16.06 -2.91
C ARG A 59 17.58 -14.76 -3.44
N ARG A 60 17.10 -13.64 -2.95
CA ARG A 60 17.53 -12.31 -3.37
C ARG A 60 17.91 -11.49 -2.16
N THR A 61 19.06 -10.85 -2.23
CA THR A 61 19.48 -9.88 -1.21
C THR A 61 19.88 -8.58 -1.90
N VAL A 62 19.45 -7.48 -1.32
CA VAL A 62 19.85 -6.13 -1.73
C VAL A 62 20.79 -5.60 -0.67
N LYS A 63 21.98 -5.16 -1.07
CA LYS A 63 23.06 -4.75 -0.14
C LYS A 63 23.63 -3.40 -0.52
N LYS A 64 24.29 -2.75 0.46
CA LYS A 64 25.04 -1.50 0.30
C LYS A 64 24.18 -0.40 -0.35
N GLU A 65 24.73 0.27 -1.34
CA GLU A 65 24.09 1.40 -2.06
C GLU A 65 22.73 1.03 -2.67
N TRP A 66 22.62 -0.19 -3.20
CA TRP A 66 21.35 -0.70 -3.70
C TRP A 66 20.30 -0.84 -2.61
N GLN A 67 20.70 -1.24 -1.41
CA GLN A 67 19.78 -1.30 -0.28
C GLN A 67 19.26 0.09 0.09
N ALA A 68 20.15 1.09 0.17
CA ALA A 68 19.74 2.47 0.43
C ALA A 68 18.78 2.99 -0.64
N ALA A 69 19.05 2.76 -1.93
CA ALA A 69 18.17 3.14 -3.03
C ALA A 69 16.79 2.45 -2.95
N TRP A 70 16.75 1.16 -2.61
CA TRP A 70 15.50 0.42 -2.43
C TRP A 70 14.72 0.91 -1.21
N LEU A 71 15.39 1.30 -0.14
CA LEU A 71 14.75 1.85 1.05
C LEU A 71 14.16 3.25 0.78
N LEU A 72 14.86 4.11 0.03
CA LEU A 72 14.29 5.37 -0.44
C LEU A 72 13.06 5.13 -1.33
N ARG A 73 13.12 4.14 -2.24
CA ARG A 73 11.95 3.74 -3.03
C ARG A 73 10.80 3.23 -2.14
N ALA A 74 11.07 2.43 -1.11
CA ALA A 74 10.06 1.92 -0.20
C ALA A 74 9.30 3.06 0.51
N ILE A 75 9.99 4.15 0.86
CA ILE A 75 9.34 5.35 1.43
C ILE A 75 8.33 5.94 0.44
N THR A 76 8.67 6.04 -0.84
CA THR A 76 7.76 6.59 -1.85
C THR A 76 6.56 5.69 -2.16
N LEU A 77 6.54 4.48 -1.64
CA LEU A 77 5.44 3.51 -1.77
C LEU A 77 4.60 3.40 -0.48
N MET A 78 4.80 4.28 0.50
CA MET A 78 4.17 4.15 1.80
C MET A 78 2.89 5.00 1.90
N ASP A 79 1.78 4.38 2.30
CA ASP A 79 0.65 5.09 2.88
C ASP A 79 0.94 5.25 4.37
N LEU A 80 1.49 6.41 4.76
CA LEU A 80 1.84 6.69 6.15
C LEU A 80 0.55 6.84 6.97
N THR A 81 0.36 5.93 7.92
CA THR A 81 -0.95 5.65 8.49
C THR A 81 -0.99 5.90 9.99
N THR A 82 -2.04 6.60 10.46
CA THR A 82 -2.47 6.55 11.85
C THR A 82 -3.96 6.23 11.93
N LEU A 83 -4.30 5.19 12.70
CA LEU A 83 -5.66 4.68 12.89
C LEU A 83 -5.85 4.27 14.35
N SER A 84 -5.45 5.14 15.26
CA SER A 84 -5.62 4.96 16.69
C SER A 84 -6.88 5.68 17.18
N GLY A 85 -7.59 5.10 18.14
CA GLY A 85 -8.81 5.68 18.68
C GLY A 85 -8.56 6.95 19.50
N ASP A 86 -7.31 7.20 19.90
CA ASP A 86 -6.85 8.38 20.65
C ASP A 86 -6.12 9.42 19.75
N ASP A 87 -6.19 9.26 18.43
CA ASP A 87 -5.64 10.24 17.51
C ASP A 87 -6.25 11.63 17.72
N THR A 88 -5.42 12.64 17.56
CA THR A 88 -5.82 14.05 17.64
C THR A 88 -5.43 14.79 16.36
N ALA A 89 -6.00 15.97 16.13
CA ALA A 89 -5.58 16.86 15.05
C ALA A 89 -4.07 17.19 15.12
N GLY A 90 -3.50 17.26 16.31
CA GLY A 90 -2.06 17.46 16.51
C GLY A 90 -1.23 16.27 16.05
N THR A 91 -1.67 15.04 16.37
CA THR A 91 -1.03 13.81 15.89
C THR A 91 -1.05 13.74 14.36
N VAL A 92 -2.21 14.01 13.74
CA VAL A 92 -2.35 14.00 12.29
C VAL A 92 -1.49 15.06 11.59
N ARG A 93 -1.43 16.30 12.15
CA ARG A 93 -0.54 17.35 11.58
C ARG A 93 0.94 16.95 11.64
N ARG A 94 1.39 16.33 12.75
CA ARG A 94 2.78 15.80 12.84
C ARG A 94 3.02 14.70 11.81
N LEU A 95 2.06 13.78 11.64
CA LEU A 95 2.13 12.74 10.62
C LEU A 95 2.25 13.34 9.21
N CYS A 96 1.46 14.34 8.88
CA CYS A 96 1.51 15.05 7.60
C CYS A 96 2.86 15.77 7.38
N ALA A 97 3.42 16.41 8.42
CA ALA A 97 4.74 16.99 8.34
C ALA A 97 5.81 15.93 8.06
N LYS A 98 5.73 14.79 8.74
CA LYS A 98 6.61 13.64 8.50
C LYS A 98 6.43 13.04 7.10
N ALA A 99 5.22 13.01 6.58
CA ALA A 99 4.91 12.54 5.22
C ALA A 99 5.58 13.40 4.14
N ARG A 100 5.64 14.71 4.34
CA ARG A 100 6.27 15.68 3.42
C ARG A 100 7.79 15.57 3.42
N GLN A 101 8.39 15.29 4.58
CA GLN A 101 9.84 15.15 4.76
C GLN A 101 10.15 13.89 5.59
N PRO A 102 10.02 12.71 4.97
CA PRO A 102 10.14 11.45 5.69
C PRO A 102 11.57 11.10 6.11
N VAL A 103 12.58 11.69 5.47
CA VAL A 103 14.00 11.50 5.76
C VAL A 103 14.65 12.85 6.05
N ARG A 104 15.55 12.87 7.01
CA ARG A 104 16.34 14.05 7.34
C ARG A 104 17.18 14.49 6.15
N GLU A 105 17.28 15.79 5.94
CA GLU A 105 17.98 16.38 4.81
C GLU A 105 19.49 16.03 4.78
N ASP A 106 20.14 16.04 5.95
CA ASP A 106 21.55 15.67 6.07
C ASP A 106 21.82 14.22 5.60
N LEU A 107 20.88 13.30 5.83
CA LEU A 107 20.96 11.94 5.32
C LEU A 107 20.76 11.89 3.80
N LEU A 108 19.79 12.62 3.26
CA LEU A 108 19.57 12.70 1.81
C LEU A 108 20.79 13.29 1.10
N GLN A 109 21.40 14.34 1.65
CA GLN A 109 22.63 14.93 1.12
C GLN A 109 23.79 13.90 1.13
N ALA A 110 23.99 13.22 2.25
CA ALA A 110 25.05 12.21 2.37
C ALA A 110 24.84 11.00 1.42
N LEU A 111 23.59 10.68 1.11
CA LEU A 111 23.21 9.64 0.15
C LEU A 111 23.25 10.11 -1.32
N GLY A 112 23.51 11.40 -1.58
CA GLY A 112 23.42 11.98 -2.92
C GLY A 112 22.01 11.98 -3.49
N ALA A 113 21.00 12.03 -2.63
CA ALA A 113 19.59 11.95 -2.97
C ALA A 113 18.81 13.25 -2.65
N ALA A 114 19.49 14.36 -2.33
CA ALA A 114 18.86 15.62 -1.93
C ALA A 114 17.93 16.20 -3.00
N GLU A 115 18.25 16.02 -4.27
CA GLU A 115 17.44 16.51 -5.40
C GLU A 115 16.26 15.57 -5.76
N LEU A 116 16.17 14.40 -5.11
CA LEU A 116 15.07 13.48 -5.37
C LEU A 116 13.83 13.88 -4.56
N PRO A 117 12.62 13.86 -5.15
CA PRO A 117 11.39 14.19 -4.44
C PRO A 117 10.95 13.03 -3.53
N ILE A 118 11.73 12.77 -2.47
CA ILE A 118 11.43 11.68 -1.51
C ILE A 118 10.31 12.13 -0.58
N ARG A 119 9.11 11.64 -0.82
CA ARG A 119 7.92 11.83 0.01
C ARG A 119 7.12 10.52 0.06
N VAL A 120 6.23 10.37 1.01
CA VAL A 120 5.36 9.19 1.06
C VAL A 120 4.30 9.23 -0.04
N ALA A 121 3.72 8.07 -0.34
CA ALA A 121 2.71 7.94 -1.39
C ALA A 121 1.36 8.54 -1.01
N ALA A 122 0.95 8.39 0.25
CA ALA A 122 -0.28 8.96 0.80
C ALA A 122 -0.20 9.10 2.33
N VAL A 123 -1.11 9.87 2.91
CA VAL A 123 -1.40 9.84 4.35
C VAL A 123 -2.76 9.19 4.55
N CYS A 124 -2.81 8.15 5.39
CA CYS A 124 -4.04 7.39 5.65
C CYS A 124 -4.54 7.62 7.08
N VAL A 125 -5.79 8.09 7.20
CA VAL A 125 -6.41 8.47 8.46
C VAL A 125 -7.85 7.96 8.57
N TYR A 126 -8.45 8.08 9.76
CA TYR A 126 -9.90 7.97 9.89
C TYR A 126 -10.62 9.16 9.25
N HIS A 127 -11.83 8.95 8.76
CA HIS A 127 -12.74 9.96 8.22
C HIS A 127 -12.74 11.27 9.04
N ARG A 128 -12.78 11.18 10.37
CA ARG A 128 -12.78 12.32 11.31
C ARG A 128 -11.63 13.33 11.07
N PHE A 129 -10.51 12.89 10.50
CA PHE A 129 -9.29 13.68 10.34
C PHE A 129 -8.95 14.03 8.89
N VAL A 130 -9.83 13.74 7.94
CA VAL A 130 -9.58 13.98 6.51
C VAL A 130 -9.32 15.48 6.25
N GLU A 131 -10.19 16.37 6.71
CA GLU A 131 -10.03 17.83 6.51
C GLU A 131 -8.72 18.36 7.11
N VAL A 132 -8.35 17.87 8.30
CA VAL A 132 -7.08 18.24 8.97
C VAL A 132 -5.88 17.79 8.14
N ALA A 133 -5.91 16.58 7.58
CA ALA A 133 -4.85 16.07 6.75
C ALA A 133 -4.76 16.80 5.41
N VAL A 134 -5.90 17.05 4.75
CA VAL A 134 -5.99 17.81 3.50
C VAL A 134 -5.38 19.21 3.66
N GLU A 135 -5.74 19.92 4.74
CA GLU A 135 -5.18 21.23 5.03
C GLU A 135 -3.65 21.16 5.25
N ALA A 136 -3.19 20.20 6.07
CA ALA A 136 -1.77 20.04 6.41
C ALA A 136 -0.91 19.62 5.22
N LEU A 137 -1.49 18.93 4.22
CA LEU A 137 -0.81 18.47 3.03
C LEU A 137 -0.98 19.39 1.80
N ARG A 138 -1.69 20.52 1.95
CA ARG A 138 -1.93 21.45 0.85
C ARG A 138 -0.63 21.85 0.14
N GLY A 139 -0.61 21.72 -1.20
CA GLY A 139 0.56 22.02 -2.03
C GLY A 139 1.69 21.00 -2.00
N SER A 140 1.54 19.87 -1.28
CA SER A 140 2.56 18.80 -1.26
C SER A 140 2.40 17.79 -2.40
N GLY A 141 1.22 17.70 -2.99
CA GLY A 141 0.86 16.62 -3.94
C GLY A 141 0.82 15.22 -3.31
N ILE A 142 0.69 15.13 -1.97
CA ILE A 142 0.48 13.87 -1.26
C ILE A 142 -1.03 13.72 -1.02
N PRO A 143 -1.68 12.68 -1.58
CA PRO A 143 -3.11 12.47 -1.41
C PRO A 143 -3.46 12.03 0.01
N VAL A 144 -4.69 12.31 0.42
CA VAL A 144 -5.26 11.82 1.68
C VAL A 144 -6.13 10.60 1.39
N ALA A 145 -5.80 9.49 2.05
CA ALA A 145 -6.58 8.28 2.07
C ALA A 145 -7.43 8.20 3.35
N ALA A 146 -8.70 7.85 3.21
CA ALA A 146 -9.58 7.61 4.34
C ALA A 146 -9.97 6.14 4.44
N VAL A 147 -9.84 5.52 5.62
CA VAL A 147 -10.49 4.23 5.88
C VAL A 147 -11.99 4.45 6.05
N SER A 148 -12.81 3.53 5.54
CA SER A 148 -14.26 3.71 5.45
C SER A 148 -15.02 2.40 5.61
N THR A 149 -16.34 2.49 5.45
CA THR A 149 -17.29 1.37 5.49
C THR A 149 -17.36 0.66 6.82
N GLY A 150 -17.27 1.44 7.92
CA GLY A 150 -17.29 0.90 9.29
C GLY A 150 -15.99 0.20 9.66
N PHE A 151 -14.87 0.74 9.19
CA PHE A 151 -13.53 0.22 9.51
C PHE A 151 -13.31 0.12 11.04
N PRO A 152 -12.69 -0.97 11.59
CA PRO A 152 -12.12 -2.11 10.86
C PRO A 152 -13.10 -3.26 10.60
N ALA A 153 -14.26 -3.28 11.26
CA ALA A 153 -15.16 -4.43 11.24
C ALA A 153 -15.97 -4.58 9.93
N GLY A 154 -16.30 -3.46 9.26
CA GLY A 154 -17.09 -3.50 8.02
C GLY A 154 -18.56 -3.90 8.22
N LEU A 155 -19.11 -3.79 9.46
CA LEU A 155 -20.43 -4.32 9.84
C LEU A 155 -21.48 -3.24 10.07
N SER A 156 -21.19 -1.97 9.80
CA SER A 156 -22.21 -0.91 9.84
C SER A 156 -23.26 -1.14 8.76
N PRO A 157 -24.50 -0.66 8.94
CA PRO A 157 -25.55 -0.79 7.93
C PRO A 157 -25.10 -0.25 6.57
N PHE A 158 -25.44 -0.95 5.49
CA PHE A 158 -24.95 -0.66 4.14
C PHE A 158 -25.10 0.81 3.74
N ARG A 159 -26.28 1.40 3.95
CA ARG A 159 -26.53 2.81 3.64
C ARG A 159 -25.56 3.75 4.35
N GLN A 160 -25.27 3.49 5.62
CA GLN A 160 -24.34 4.32 6.40
C GLN A 160 -22.91 4.19 5.88
N ARG A 161 -22.51 3.01 5.41
CA ARG A 161 -21.17 2.79 4.81
C ARG A 161 -21.02 3.58 3.50
N VAL A 162 -22.06 3.64 2.68
CA VAL A 162 -22.08 4.46 1.46
C VAL A 162 -21.97 5.95 1.79
N GLU A 163 -22.73 6.43 2.79
CA GLU A 163 -22.67 7.83 3.21
C GLU A 163 -21.32 8.20 3.84
N GLU A 164 -20.66 7.30 4.56
CA GLU A 164 -19.31 7.50 5.10
C GLU A 164 -18.28 7.74 3.98
N ILE A 165 -18.37 7.00 2.88
CA ILE A 165 -17.53 7.21 1.69
C ILE A 165 -17.77 8.61 1.12
N ARG A 166 -19.03 8.97 0.85
CA ARG A 166 -19.41 10.27 0.29
C ARG A 166 -18.92 11.43 1.17
N ALA A 167 -19.10 11.30 2.49
CA ALA A 167 -18.64 12.29 3.45
C ALA A 167 -17.10 12.43 3.42
N SER A 168 -16.36 11.33 3.33
CA SER A 168 -14.90 11.36 3.23
C SER A 168 -14.42 12.02 1.94
N VAL A 169 -15.04 11.73 0.81
CA VAL A 169 -14.73 12.36 -0.48
C VAL A 169 -15.06 13.86 -0.44
N SER A 170 -16.21 14.23 0.12
CA SER A 170 -16.60 15.64 0.28
C SER A 170 -15.65 16.42 1.20
N ALA A 171 -15.05 15.76 2.19
CA ALA A 171 -14.02 16.31 3.06
C ALA A 171 -12.64 16.44 2.38
N GLY A 172 -12.49 15.96 1.15
CA GLY A 172 -11.28 16.06 0.33
C GLY A 172 -10.40 14.81 0.31
N ALA A 173 -10.91 13.65 0.73
CA ALA A 173 -10.19 12.39 0.54
C ALA A 173 -10.10 12.05 -0.95
N GLU A 174 -8.89 11.77 -1.43
CA GLU A 174 -8.61 11.38 -2.81
C GLU A 174 -8.54 9.86 -2.99
N GLU A 175 -8.46 9.13 -1.88
CA GLU A 175 -8.39 7.67 -1.85
C GLU A 175 -9.27 7.14 -0.71
N ILE A 176 -9.98 6.06 -0.97
CA ILE A 176 -10.89 5.44 0.02
C ILE A 176 -10.52 3.97 0.19
N ASP A 177 -10.15 3.60 1.41
CA ASP A 177 -9.85 2.22 1.78
C ASP A 177 -11.12 1.60 2.42
N ILE A 178 -11.93 0.90 1.63
CA ILE A 178 -13.16 0.23 2.10
C ILE A 178 -12.84 -1.13 2.73
N VAL A 179 -13.70 -1.58 3.66
CA VAL A 179 -13.69 -2.96 4.19
C VAL A 179 -14.87 -3.71 3.60
N ILE A 180 -14.61 -4.86 2.97
CA ILE A 180 -15.67 -5.73 2.43
C ILE A 180 -16.44 -6.45 3.53
N THR A 181 -17.66 -6.87 3.26
CA THR A 181 -18.41 -7.80 4.10
C THR A 181 -17.85 -9.21 3.95
N ARG A 182 -17.09 -9.67 4.93
CA ARG A 182 -16.40 -10.98 4.89
C ARG A 182 -17.36 -12.16 4.84
N GLU A 183 -18.55 -11.98 5.41
CA GLU A 183 -19.63 -12.99 5.34
C GLU A 183 -19.91 -13.43 3.90
N TYR A 184 -19.98 -12.50 2.95
CA TYR A 184 -20.22 -12.84 1.54
C TYR A 184 -19.15 -13.76 0.96
N VAL A 185 -17.88 -13.57 1.35
CA VAL A 185 -16.79 -14.46 0.93
C VAL A 185 -16.92 -15.83 1.58
N LEU A 186 -17.17 -15.86 2.89
CA LEU A 186 -17.22 -17.10 3.67
C LEU A 186 -18.43 -17.98 3.29
N THR A 187 -19.51 -17.36 2.85
CA THR A 187 -20.75 -18.03 2.40
C THR A 187 -20.86 -18.09 0.87
N GLN A 188 -19.81 -17.68 0.13
CA GLN A 188 -19.70 -17.73 -1.33
C GLN A 188 -20.79 -16.92 -2.06
N GLN A 189 -21.26 -15.82 -1.49
CA GLN A 189 -22.22 -14.88 -2.09
C GLN A 189 -21.47 -13.86 -2.97
N TRP A 190 -20.96 -14.31 -4.12
CA TRP A 190 -20.06 -13.51 -4.96
C TRP A 190 -20.77 -12.33 -5.63
N GLU A 191 -22.03 -12.48 -6.00
CA GLU A 191 -22.89 -11.40 -6.53
C GLU A 191 -23.05 -10.30 -5.48
N ALA A 192 -23.38 -10.68 -4.24
CA ALA A 192 -23.56 -9.71 -3.16
C ALA A 192 -22.26 -8.94 -2.85
N LEU A 193 -21.10 -9.61 -2.89
CA LEU A 193 -19.80 -8.96 -2.76
C LEU A 193 -19.53 -8.00 -3.92
N TYR A 194 -19.82 -8.42 -5.15
CA TYR A 194 -19.64 -7.59 -6.33
C TYR A 194 -20.51 -6.33 -6.27
N ASP A 195 -21.80 -6.48 -5.99
CA ASP A 195 -22.76 -5.38 -5.90
C ASP A 195 -22.38 -4.39 -4.77
N GLU A 196 -21.94 -4.91 -3.63
CA GLU A 196 -21.43 -4.09 -2.53
C GLU A 196 -20.26 -3.21 -2.96
N VAL A 197 -19.24 -3.82 -3.56
CA VAL A 197 -18.01 -3.08 -3.98
C VAL A 197 -18.32 -2.15 -5.15
N ARG A 198 -19.21 -2.51 -6.07
CA ARG A 198 -19.71 -1.62 -7.13
C ARG A 198 -20.38 -0.36 -6.56
N ALA A 199 -21.26 -0.51 -5.60
CA ALA A 199 -21.91 0.62 -4.95
C ALA A 199 -20.90 1.52 -4.21
N PHE A 200 -19.87 0.93 -3.58
CA PHE A 200 -18.79 1.69 -2.97
C PHE A 200 -17.93 2.40 -4.01
N ARG A 201 -17.65 1.75 -5.15
CA ARG A 201 -16.96 2.40 -6.28
C ARG A 201 -17.70 3.63 -6.79
N GLU A 202 -19.03 3.53 -6.95
CA GLU A 202 -19.87 4.64 -7.37
C GLU A 202 -19.85 5.78 -6.34
N ALA A 203 -19.93 5.45 -5.05
CA ALA A 203 -19.89 6.43 -3.97
C ALA A 203 -18.53 7.18 -3.89
N CYS A 204 -17.43 6.54 -4.27
CA CYS A 204 -16.11 7.15 -4.33
C CYS A 204 -15.99 8.21 -5.43
N GLY A 205 -16.83 8.20 -6.45
CA GLY A 205 -16.76 9.15 -7.57
C GLY A 205 -15.34 9.25 -8.12
N PRO A 206 -14.66 10.42 -8.02
CA PRO A 206 -13.29 10.60 -8.50
C PRO A 206 -12.20 9.97 -7.61
N ALA A 207 -12.44 9.59 -6.36
CA ALA A 207 -11.44 9.04 -5.47
C ALA A 207 -11.05 7.59 -5.83
N HIS A 208 -9.81 7.20 -5.62
CA HIS A 208 -9.36 5.82 -5.80
C HIS A 208 -9.98 4.89 -4.75
N LEU A 209 -10.39 3.71 -5.19
CA LEU A 209 -10.96 2.69 -4.31
C LEU A 209 -9.93 1.61 -4.01
N LYS A 210 -9.65 1.38 -2.71
CA LYS A 210 -8.84 0.25 -2.25
C LYS A 210 -9.70 -0.69 -1.40
N SER A 211 -9.87 -1.94 -1.86
CA SER A 211 -10.70 -2.93 -1.18
C SER A 211 -9.90 -3.73 -0.17
N ILE A 212 -10.17 -3.53 1.13
CA ILE A 212 -9.57 -4.31 2.22
C ILE A 212 -10.32 -5.64 2.32
N LEU A 213 -9.60 -6.73 2.04
CA LEU A 213 -10.18 -8.08 2.06
C LEU A 213 -10.23 -8.68 3.46
N ALA A 214 -9.42 -8.19 4.41
CA ALA A 214 -9.22 -8.78 5.74
C ALA A 214 -8.80 -10.26 5.64
N THR A 215 -7.73 -10.51 4.90
CA THR A 215 -7.31 -11.84 4.43
C THR A 215 -7.07 -12.86 5.54
N GLY A 216 -6.69 -12.41 6.74
CA GLY A 216 -6.53 -13.27 7.91
C GLY A 216 -7.84 -13.91 8.40
N GLU A 217 -8.98 -13.40 7.98
CA GLU A 217 -10.32 -13.85 8.35
C GLU A 217 -11.07 -14.59 7.22
N LEU A 218 -10.45 -14.75 6.04
CA LEU A 218 -11.08 -15.42 4.89
C LEU A 218 -10.86 -16.93 4.80
N ALA A 219 -10.35 -17.54 5.84
CA ALA A 219 -10.13 -18.98 6.05
C ALA A 219 -9.10 -19.61 5.07
N THR A 220 -9.15 -19.36 3.77
CA THR A 220 -8.29 -20.02 2.76
C THR A 220 -7.70 -19.04 1.74
N LEU A 221 -6.53 -19.37 1.18
CA LEU A 221 -5.96 -18.61 0.05
C LEU A 221 -6.87 -18.64 -1.19
N ARG A 222 -7.69 -19.67 -1.35
CA ARG A 222 -8.67 -19.74 -2.44
C ARG A 222 -9.76 -18.68 -2.27
N ASN A 223 -10.26 -18.47 -1.07
CA ASN A 223 -11.21 -17.39 -0.78
C ASN A 223 -10.57 -16.02 -0.98
N VAL A 224 -9.30 -15.84 -0.58
CA VAL A 224 -8.55 -14.62 -0.86
C VAL A 224 -8.46 -14.35 -2.36
N ALA A 225 -8.13 -15.35 -3.17
CA ALA A 225 -8.04 -15.22 -4.62
C ALA A 225 -9.40 -14.85 -5.26
N LYS A 226 -10.47 -15.55 -4.86
CA LYS A 226 -11.84 -15.27 -5.35
C LYS A 226 -12.30 -13.87 -4.99
N ALA A 227 -12.13 -13.46 -3.72
CA ALA A 227 -12.48 -12.11 -3.27
C ALA A 227 -11.65 -11.04 -4.00
N SER A 228 -10.36 -11.30 -4.26
CA SER A 228 -9.50 -10.41 -5.05
C SER A 228 -10.08 -10.17 -6.44
N LEU A 229 -10.44 -11.24 -7.17
CA LEU A 229 -11.00 -11.15 -8.51
C LEU A 229 -12.33 -10.40 -8.52
N VAL A 230 -13.25 -10.73 -7.60
CA VAL A 230 -14.56 -10.08 -7.52
C VAL A 230 -14.41 -8.58 -7.23
N CYS A 231 -13.52 -8.18 -6.30
CA CYS A 231 -13.28 -6.77 -6.02
C CYS A 231 -12.66 -6.04 -7.22
N MET A 232 -11.75 -6.67 -7.96
CA MET A 232 -11.17 -6.08 -9.18
C MET A 232 -12.21 -5.94 -10.29
N MET A 233 -13.05 -6.94 -10.51
CA MET A 233 -14.18 -6.87 -11.46
C MET A 233 -15.15 -5.75 -11.08
N ALA A 234 -15.38 -5.53 -9.78
CA ALA A 234 -16.24 -4.46 -9.29
C ALA A 234 -15.61 -3.05 -9.38
N GLY A 235 -14.37 -2.92 -9.86
CA GLY A 235 -13.72 -1.64 -10.12
C GLY A 235 -12.85 -1.13 -8.97
N ALA A 236 -12.31 -2.01 -8.12
CA ALA A 236 -11.30 -1.65 -7.16
C ALA A 236 -9.98 -1.30 -7.87
N ASP A 237 -9.41 -0.14 -7.58
CA ASP A 237 -8.09 0.29 -8.09
C ASP A 237 -6.94 -0.42 -7.38
N PHE A 238 -7.18 -0.83 -6.12
CA PHE A 238 -6.27 -1.64 -5.32
C PHE A 238 -7.03 -2.73 -4.59
N ILE A 239 -6.38 -3.87 -4.43
CA ILE A 239 -6.75 -4.85 -3.41
C ILE A 239 -5.77 -4.75 -2.24
N LYS A 240 -6.31 -4.69 -1.01
CA LYS A 240 -5.55 -4.51 0.22
C LYS A 240 -5.69 -5.74 1.11
N THR A 241 -4.60 -6.22 1.71
CA THR A 241 -4.65 -7.44 2.50
C THR A 241 -5.54 -7.32 3.71
N SER A 242 -5.33 -6.30 4.54
CA SER A 242 -5.82 -6.29 5.93
C SER A 242 -6.10 -4.88 6.43
N THR A 243 -6.83 -4.77 7.52
CA THR A 243 -7.05 -3.51 8.25
C THR A 243 -5.84 -3.14 9.12
N GLY A 244 -5.02 -4.12 9.49
CA GLY A 244 -3.98 -3.99 10.50
C GLY A 244 -4.49 -4.23 11.92
N LYS A 245 -5.77 -4.56 12.09
CA LYS A 245 -6.44 -4.80 13.38
C LYS A 245 -6.79 -6.28 13.58
N GLU A 246 -6.64 -7.11 12.57
CA GLU A 246 -6.84 -8.56 12.67
C GLU A 246 -5.67 -9.23 13.41
N ALA A 247 -5.90 -10.46 13.89
CA ALA A 247 -4.87 -11.30 14.51
C ALA A 247 -3.76 -11.68 13.51
N ARG A 248 -4.14 -11.90 12.23
CA ARG A 248 -3.23 -12.18 11.12
C ARG A 248 -3.45 -11.13 10.04
N ASN A 249 -2.38 -10.46 9.63
CA ASN A 249 -2.42 -9.36 8.66
C ASN A 249 -1.68 -9.74 7.37
N ALA A 250 -0.84 -8.83 6.84
CA ALA A 250 -0.11 -9.07 5.60
C ALA A 250 0.95 -10.19 5.77
N GLU A 251 0.75 -11.27 5.04
CA GLU A 251 1.70 -12.40 4.95
C GLU A 251 2.11 -12.62 3.49
N LEU A 252 3.35 -13.04 3.25
CA LEU A 252 3.86 -13.25 1.89
C LEU A 252 3.05 -14.27 1.06
N PRO A 253 2.57 -15.42 1.62
CA PRO A 253 1.71 -16.34 0.85
C PRO A 253 0.41 -15.69 0.37
N VAL A 254 -0.18 -14.84 1.20
CA VAL A 254 -1.37 -14.06 0.85
C VAL A 254 -1.06 -13.06 -0.26
N GLY A 255 -0.02 -12.24 -0.07
CA GLY A 255 0.41 -11.26 -1.06
C GLY A 255 0.77 -11.89 -2.41
N LEU A 256 1.45 -13.04 -2.39
CA LEU A 256 1.78 -13.80 -3.58
C LEU A 256 0.52 -14.29 -4.32
N THR A 257 -0.48 -14.75 -3.59
CA THR A 257 -1.77 -15.16 -4.16
C THR A 257 -2.46 -13.97 -4.81
N MET A 258 -2.54 -12.84 -4.12
CA MET A 258 -3.15 -11.60 -4.63
C MET A 258 -2.40 -11.06 -5.86
N ALA A 259 -1.07 -11.04 -5.85
CA ALA A 259 -0.26 -10.61 -6.99
C ALA A 259 -0.52 -11.47 -8.25
N ARG A 260 -0.71 -12.78 -8.08
CA ARG A 260 -1.07 -13.67 -9.19
C ARG A 260 -2.47 -13.40 -9.73
N CYS A 261 -3.44 -13.07 -8.87
CA CYS A 261 -4.76 -12.64 -9.30
C CYS A 261 -4.70 -11.32 -10.08
N ILE A 262 -3.87 -10.36 -9.65
CA ILE A 262 -3.64 -9.09 -10.36
C ILE A 262 -3.06 -9.37 -11.76
N ARG A 263 -2.06 -10.24 -11.86
CA ARG A 263 -1.47 -10.62 -13.16
C ARG A 263 -2.51 -11.24 -14.09
N GLU A 264 -3.28 -12.23 -13.61
CA GLU A 264 -4.32 -12.89 -14.39
C GLU A 264 -5.41 -11.89 -14.81
N TYR A 265 -5.81 -10.97 -13.91
CA TYR A 265 -6.78 -9.93 -14.21
C TYR A 265 -6.28 -9.02 -15.34
N ARG A 266 -5.03 -8.56 -15.25
CA ARG A 266 -4.40 -7.75 -16.31
C ARG A 266 -4.32 -8.49 -17.64
N GLU A 267 -3.91 -9.76 -17.63
CA GLU A 267 -3.80 -10.59 -18.84
C GLU A 267 -5.15 -10.74 -19.55
N ARG A 268 -6.26 -10.84 -18.79
CA ARG A 268 -7.60 -11.01 -19.36
C ARG A 268 -8.29 -9.70 -19.73
N THR A 269 -8.04 -8.63 -18.99
CA THR A 269 -8.81 -7.38 -19.13
C THR A 269 -8.01 -6.21 -19.68
N GLY A 270 -6.69 -6.27 -19.62
CA GLY A 270 -5.79 -5.16 -19.94
C GLY A 270 -5.71 -4.09 -18.85
N HIS A 271 -6.43 -4.24 -17.71
CA HIS A 271 -6.48 -3.23 -16.64
C HIS A 271 -5.46 -3.53 -15.55
N ASP A 272 -4.73 -2.49 -15.13
CA ASP A 272 -3.80 -2.55 -14.01
C ASP A 272 -4.54 -2.33 -12.68
N VAL A 273 -4.25 -3.17 -11.69
CA VAL A 273 -4.74 -3.04 -10.32
C VAL A 273 -3.57 -3.10 -9.35
N GLY A 274 -3.57 -2.25 -8.34
CA GLY A 274 -2.51 -2.19 -7.34
C GLY A 274 -2.68 -3.21 -6.20
N LEU A 275 -1.57 -3.47 -5.50
CA LEU A 275 -1.55 -4.25 -4.26
C LEU A 275 -1.13 -3.38 -3.08
N LYS A 276 -1.89 -3.43 -1.98
CA LYS A 276 -1.54 -2.76 -0.71
C LYS A 276 -1.46 -3.77 0.43
N PRO A 277 -0.28 -4.36 0.73
CA PRO A 277 -0.10 -5.06 1.98
C PRO A 277 -0.18 -4.09 3.17
N ALA A 278 -0.86 -4.48 4.23
CA ALA A 278 -1.06 -3.66 5.43
C ALA A 278 -1.07 -4.51 6.70
N GLY A 279 -0.51 -3.95 7.78
CA GLY A 279 -0.38 -4.62 9.07
C GLY A 279 0.78 -5.61 9.12
N GLY A 280 1.63 -5.49 10.14
CA GLY A 280 2.74 -6.42 10.37
C GLY A 280 4.05 -6.09 9.63
N ILE A 281 4.05 -5.20 8.67
CA ILE A 281 5.26 -4.78 7.94
C ILE A 281 5.94 -3.68 8.74
N ARG A 282 7.00 -4.01 9.48
CA ARG A 282 7.62 -3.11 10.44
C ARG A 282 9.08 -2.83 10.21
N THR A 283 9.76 -3.67 9.44
CA THR A 283 11.21 -3.56 9.22
C THR A 283 11.55 -3.25 7.76
N ALA A 284 12.67 -2.58 7.57
CA ALA A 284 13.25 -2.34 6.26
C ALA A 284 13.45 -3.64 5.45
N LYS A 285 13.80 -4.74 6.15
CA LYS A 285 13.91 -6.07 5.54
C LYS A 285 12.57 -6.56 5.00
N ASP A 286 11.49 -6.38 5.76
CA ASP A 286 10.14 -6.75 5.30
C ASP A 286 9.78 -5.97 4.04
N ALA A 287 9.98 -4.63 4.06
CA ALA A 287 9.68 -3.79 2.90
C ALA A 287 10.43 -4.25 1.64
N VAL A 288 11.74 -4.50 1.75
CA VAL A 288 12.52 -5.02 0.62
C VAL A 288 12.00 -6.38 0.15
N THR A 289 11.61 -7.27 1.06
CA THR A 289 11.09 -8.60 0.71
C THR A 289 9.76 -8.49 -0.07
N TRP A 290 8.87 -7.60 0.34
CA TRP A 290 7.63 -7.33 -0.38
C TRP A 290 7.87 -6.73 -1.77
N MET A 291 8.81 -5.78 -1.89
CA MET A 291 9.20 -5.23 -3.20
C MET A 291 9.80 -6.30 -4.11
N LEU A 292 10.62 -7.20 -3.57
CA LEU A 292 11.18 -8.35 -4.32
C LEU A 292 10.05 -9.25 -4.84
N MET A 293 9.07 -9.57 -4.01
CA MET A 293 7.90 -10.34 -4.43
C MET A 293 7.17 -9.66 -5.58
N MET A 294 6.85 -8.38 -5.44
CA MET A 294 6.15 -7.62 -6.48
C MET A 294 6.93 -7.59 -7.78
N LYS A 295 8.24 -7.31 -7.71
CA LYS A 295 9.12 -7.32 -8.87
C LYS A 295 9.18 -8.67 -9.58
N GLU A 296 9.23 -9.77 -8.82
CA GLU A 296 9.32 -11.12 -9.39
C GLU A 296 8.01 -11.61 -9.99
N GLU A 297 6.86 -11.20 -9.45
CA GLU A 297 5.55 -11.69 -9.90
C GLU A 297 4.89 -10.76 -10.92
N LEU A 298 5.12 -9.44 -10.84
CA LEU A 298 4.41 -8.44 -11.65
C LEU A 298 5.35 -7.52 -12.45
N GLY A 299 6.67 -7.55 -12.18
CA GLY A 299 7.63 -6.68 -12.86
C GLY A 299 8.00 -5.42 -12.08
N THR A 300 9.04 -4.73 -12.57
CA THR A 300 9.54 -3.50 -11.94
C THR A 300 8.55 -2.34 -12.07
N GLU A 301 7.73 -2.36 -13.08
CA GLU A 301 6.68 -1.37 -13.35
C GLU A 301 5.62 -1.30 -12.26
N TRP A 302 5.46 -2.37 -11.45
CA TRP A 302 4.58 -2.33 -10.28
C TRP A 302 5.18 -1.62 -9.06
N LEU A 303 6.49 -1.35 -9.05
CA LEU A 303 7.13 -0.64 -7.94
C LEU A 303 6.96 0.88 -8.05
N ARG A 304 5.71 1.34 -8.15
CA ARG A 304 5.31 2.75 -8.22
C ARG A 304 4.05 3.01 -7.38
N PRO A 305 3.84 4.25 -6.91
CA PRO A 305 2.77 4.54 -5.94
C PRO A 305 1.35 4.22 -6.41
N ASN A 306 1.09 4.25 -7.70
CA ASN A 306 -0.23 3.93 -8.26
C ASN A 306 -0.49 2.42 -8.43
N LEU A 307 0.48 1.54 -8.19
CA LEU A 307 0.33 0.09 -8.31
C LEU A 307 0.82 -0.70 -7.09
N PHE A 308 1.59 -0.08 -6.20
CA PHE A 308 2.05 -0.75 -4.97
C PHE A 308 2.16 0.23 -3.81
N ARG A 309 1.59 -0.15 -2.67
CA ARG A 309 1.62 0.65 -1.44
C ARG A 309 1.90 -0.23 -0.22
N TYR A 310 2.52 0.36 0.80
CA TYR A 310 2.56 -0.20 2.15
C TYR A 310 1.58 0.54 3.05
N GLY A 311 0.65 -0.16 3.70
CA GLY A 311 -0.09 0.42 4.81
C GLY A 311 0.73 0.28 6.10
N ALA A 312 1.47 1.31 6.49
CA ALA A 312 2.40 1.22 7.60
C ALA A 312 2.58 2.56 8.36
N SER A 313 3.10 2.47 9.59
CA SER A 313 3.51 3.59 10.43
C SER A 313 4.97 3.43 10.88
N SER A 314 5.25 2.49 11.75
CA SER A 314 6.60 2.28 12.34
C SER A 314 7.68 1.87 11.33
N LEU A 315 7.31 1.37 10.17
CA LEU A 315 8.23 1.02 9.09
C LEU A 315 9.13 2.19 8.68
N LEU A 316 8.59 3.41 8.60
CA LEU A 316 9.36 4.59 8.21
C LEU A 316 10.54 4.83 9.17
N GLY A 317 10.29 4.76 10.46
CA GLY A 317 11.37 4.93 11.46
C GLY A 317 12.45 3.84 11.39
N ASP A 318 12.09 2.60 11.03
CA ASP A 318 13.10 1.56 10.83
C ASP A 318 13.92 1.80 9.55
N ILE A 319 13.27 2.23 8.47
CA ILE A 319 13.97 2.60 7.22
C ILE A 319 14.94 3.77 7.49
N GLU A 320 14.52 4.81 8.19
CA GLU A 320 15.41 5.94 8.51
C GLU A 320 16.63 5.50 9.31
N ARG A 321 16.46 4.61 10.30
CA ARG A 321 17.56 4.04 11.07
C ARG A 321 18.54 3.25 10.20
N GLN A 322 18.04 2.48 9.24
CA GLN A 322 18.88 1.75 8.28
C GLN A 322 19.65 2.71 7.35
N LEU A 323 19.01 3.78 6.89
CA LEU A 323 19.67 4.80 6.07
C LEU A 323 20.74 5.54 6.88
N GLU A 324 20.47 5.93 8.14
CA GLU A 324 21.49 6.54 9.01
C GLU A 324 22.65 5.58 9.30
N HIS A 325 22.36 4.30 9.53
CA HIS A 325 23.39 3.28 9.68
C HIS A 325 24.26 3.14 8.41
N HIS A 326 23.64 3.17 7.24
CA HIS A 326 24.37 3.12 5.96
C HIS A 326 25.33 4.30 5.81
N VAL A 327 24.89 5.51 6.19
CA VAL A 327 25.70 6.75 6.07
C VAL A 327 26.80 6.81 7.13
N THR A 328 26.49 6.44 8.37
CA THR A 328 27.38 6.70 9.52
C THR A 328 28.15 5.47 10.00
N GLY A 329 27.74 4.26 9.61
CA GLY A 329 28.25 3.00 10.15
C GLY A 329 27.83 2.72 11.60
N ARG A 330 26.93 3.53 12.20
CA ARG A 330 26.51 3.43 13.61
C ARG A 330 25.01 3.20 13.71
N TYR A 331 24.58 2.46 14.74
CA TYR A 331 23.17 2.31 15.05
C TYR A 331 22.61 3.65 15.57
N SER A 332 21.48 4.02 14.99
CA SER A 332 20.78 5.25 15.35
C SER A 332 19.89 5.06 16.58
N ALA A 333 19.85 6.05 17.46
CA ALA A 333 18.90 6.09 18.55
C ALA A 333 17.48 6.42 18.04
N SER A 334 16.46 5.78 18.62
CA SER A 334 15.07 5.94 18.17
C SER A 334 14.53 7.38 18.24
N HIS A 335 15.00 8.18 19.20
CA HIS A 335 14.58 9.58 19.35
C HIS A 335 15.07 10.52 18.23
N ARG A 336 16.02 10.07 17.41
CA ARG A 336 16.51 10.84 16.26
C ARG A 336 15.58 10.77 15.03
N HIS A 337 14.65 9.84 15.03
CA HIS A 337 13.67 9.62 13.97
C HIS A 337 12.25 9.56 14.57
N PRO A 338 11.77 10.68 15.13
CA PRO A 338 10.47 10.69 15.77
C PRO A 338 9.36 10.45 14.74
N MET A 339 8.43 9.58 15.10
CA MET A 339 7.16 9.42 14.42
C MET A 339 6.08 10.26 15.12
N ALA A 340 4.96 10.49 14.43
CA ALA A 340 3.82 11.26 14.95
C ALA A 340 3.19 10.58 16.16
#